data_f0d1bb2c4784bbad2a3d4d9b39374464
#
_entry.id   f0d1bb2c4784bbad2a3d4d9b39374464
#
_cell.length_a   1.000
_cell.length_b   1.000
_cell.length_c   1.000
_cell.angle_alpha   90.00
_cell.angle_beta   90.00
_cell.angle_gamma   90.00
#
_symmetry.space_group_name_H-M   'P 1'
#
loop_
_entity.id
_entity.type
_entity.pdbx_description
1 polymer ?
#
loop_
_entity_poly.entity_id
_entity_poly.type
_entity_poly.pdbx_seq_one_letter_code
_entity_poly.pdbx_strand_id
1 'polypeptide(L)'
;MLDKWEYLNEILDIIDTAANSVSLLCGKGIFERDASGENPLSLYVGALSSGDIREAKRMLSRFESKLVTGAHRRVSGDLLTDAILDTILLSENRFALHAAKGLMDQSLFSAVQRELTALERLNSLSSEDFYLPLAELIRGKNSAPDAAALAASAAWGGGSVHRMPKESTSRRELMLLPSAVPGIERQYGEFELTGSYFADEALEEMYHRFVNEDDWASLADSLWSFHAGYGTGDFLKYRNFRFDGRLSPLPDLRGGEFVQLYADEYRVLLQNAIEFMRDESAKPMLLCGGEGMGKTTMMLELTDELPKLRLVLVTGGIDKLNDLFDILRDQPSKFMVLVDNAAEALTLTVSEPLIPNNVLLAACSREEIGRSLFEVTVKIPQMQLGDEVRCVEKFLSEQNITLSQEIIRNACMDYKADTGREFSVVSARAAAEMLRS
;
A
#
# COMPACT_ATOMS: atom_id res chain seq x y z
N MET A 1 44.32 10.14 2.09
CA MET A 1 44.11 8.68 2.14
C MET A 1 43.76 8.35 3.56
N LEU A 2 42.48 7.94 3.82
CA LEU A 2 42.07 7.52 5.16
C LEU A 2 42.87 6.29 5.54
N ASP A 3 43.35 6.23 6.79
CA ASP A 3 43.92 5.00 7.34
C ASP A 3 42.85 3.90 7.30
N LYS A 4 43.25 2.66 7.13
CA LYS A 4 42.34 1.48 7.09
C LYS A 4 41.40 1.46 8.28
N TRP A 5 41.84 1.86 9.45
CA TRP A 5 41.07 1.92 10.68
C TRP A 5 40.04 3.05 10.67
N GLU A 6 40.42 4.20 10.13
CA GLU A 6 39.48 5.33 9.93
C GLU A 6 38.34 4.93 9.02
N TYR A 7 38.62 4.22 7.91
CA TYR A 7 37.62 3.73 6.99
C TYR A 7 36.66 2.71 7.62
N LEU A 8 37.21 1.74 8.38
CA LEU A 8 36.38 0.74 9.08
C LEU A 8 35.47 1.39 10.14
N ASN A 9 36.02 2.36 10.89
CA ASN A 9 35.22 3.10 11.86
C ASN A 9 34.13 3.93 11.21
N GLU A 10 34.39 4.52 10.05
CA GLU A 10 33.38 5.25 9.27
C GLU A 10 32.25 4.33 8.79
N ILE A 11 32.57 3.13 8.28
CA ILE A 11 31.56 2.13 7.92
C ILE A 11 30.72 1.75 9.12
N LEU A 12 31.33 1.45 10.25
CA LEU A 12 30.62 1.08 11.47
C LEU A 12 29.74 2.22 11.98
N ASP A 13 30.21 3.47 11.96
CA ASP A 13 29.44 4.64 12.33
C ASP A 13 28.22 4.83 11.43
N ILE A 14 28.38 4.64 10.11
CA ILE A 14 27.27 4.71 9.15
C ILE A 14 26.22 3.65 9.44
N ILE A 15 26.65 2.38 9.62
CA ILE A 15 25.72 1.28 9.89
C ILE A 15 25.02 1.47 11.24
N ASP A 16 25.76 1.84 12.29
CA ASP A 16 25.22 2.05 13.62
C ASP A 16 24.26 3.24 13.67
N THR A 17 24.64 4.34 13.02
CA THR A 17 23.77 5.52 12.90
C THR A 17 22.47 5.19 12.21
N ALA A 18 22.50 4.52 11.05
CA ALA A 18 21.29 4.12 10.34
C ALA A 18 20.45 3.12 11.17
N ALA A 19 21.10 2.14 11.81
CA ALA A 19 20.42 1.13 12.61
C ALA A 19 19.70 1.70 13.85
N ASN A 20 20.27 2.71 14.50
CA ASN A 20 19.79 3.22 15.78
C ASN A 20 19.03 4.56 15.67
N SER A 21 19.37 5.43 14.71
CA SER A 21 18.72 6.74 14.59
C SER A 21 17.41 6.69 13.79
N VAL A 22 17.26 5.74 12.84
CA VAL A 22 16.07 5.63 12.02
C VAL A 22 14.91 5.04 12.83
N SER A 23 13.94 5.88 13.17
CA SER A 23 12.79 5.51 13.99
C SER A 23 11.46 6.06 13.47
N LEU A 24 11.49 7.23 12.84
CA LEU A 24 10.31 7.92 12.32
C LEU A 24 9.94 7.42 10.92
N LEU A 25 10.94 7.10 10.10
CA LEU A 25 10.81 6.51 8.77
C LEU A 25 10.79 4.99 8.79
N CYS A 26 11.04 4.38 9.95
CA CYS A 26 11.06 2.93 10.12
C CYS A 26 9.66 2.43 10.46
N GLY A 27 9.07 1.68 9.53
CA GLY A 27 7.87 0.88 9.77
C GLY A 27 8.23 -0.61 9.68
N LYS A 28 7.45 -1.36 8.92
CA LYS A 28 7.79 -2.73 8.49
C LYS A 28 8.82 -2.65 7.36
N GLY A 29 9.78 -3.57 7.33
CA GLY A 29 10.79 -3.61 6.27
C GLY A 29 12.17 -3.97 6.82
N ILE A 30 13.23 -3.47 6.15
CA ILE A 30 14.62 -3.84 6.50
C ILE A 30 15.06 -3.35 7.88
N PHE A 31 14.44 -2.27 8.39
CA PHE A 31 14.71 -1.71 9.72
C PHE A 31 13.68 -2.13 10.76
N GLU A 32 12.78 -3.07 10.44
CA GLU A 32 11.78 -3.55 11.40
C GLU A 32 12.45 -4.05 12.68
N ARG A 33 12.01 -3.50 13.80
CA ARG A 33 12.52 -3.84 15.13
C ARG A 33 11.79 -5.06 15.67
N ASP A 34 12.50 -5.90 16.37
CA ASP A 34 11.93 -7.05 17.08
C ASP A 34 11.27 -6.64 18.40
N ALA A 35 10.82 -7.62 19.18
CA ALA A 35 10.17 -7.39 20.47
C ALA A 35 11.09 -6.72 21.53
N SER A 36 12.42 -6.77 21.35
CA SER A 36 13.41 -6.07 22.19
C SER A 36 13.67 -4.64 21.72
N GLY A 37 13.11 -4.23 20.58
CA GLY A 37 13.31 -2.91 20.00
C GLY A 37 14.56 -2.81 19.13
N GLU A 38 15.14 -3.94 18.74
CA GLU A 38 16.39 -4.01 17.98
C GLU A 38 16.13 -4.53 16.55
N ASN A 39 16.88 -4.02 15.58
CA ASN A 39 16.87 -4.50 14.21
C ASN A 39 18.14 -5.30 13.88
N PRO A 40 18.18 -6.06 12.76
CA PRO A 40 19.36 -6.89 12.43
C PRO A 40 20.66 -6.14 12.33
N LEU A 41 20.69 -4.88 11.87
CA LEU A 41 21.91 -4.09 11.77
C LEU A 41 22.40 -3.61 13.13
N SER A 42 21.53 -3.19 14.05
CA SER A 42 21.94 -2.84 15.42
C SER A 42 22.51 -4.03 16.17
N LEU A 43 21.89 -5.22 16.03
CA LEU A 43 22.41 -6.46 16.59
C LEU A 43 23.73 -6.88 15.95
N TYR A 44 23.91 -6.64 14.64
CA TYR A 44 25.16 -6.88 13.94
C TYR A 44 26.32 -6.03 14.52
N VAL A 45 26.10 -4.73 14.66
CA VAL A 45 27.11 -3.82 15.26
C VAL A 45 27.42 -4.21 16.71
N GLY A 46 26.40 -4.54 17.51
CA GLY A 46 26.55 -5.04 18.87
C GLY A 46 27.38 -6.33 18.94
N ALA A 47 27.14 -7.26 18.04
CA ALA A 47 27.91 -8.51 17.94
C ALA A 47 29.38 -8.28 17.51
N LEU A 48 29.61 -7.34 16.59
CA LEU A 48 30.98 -6.94 16.22
C LEU A 48 31.72 -6.33 17.42
N SER A 49 31.07 -5.42 18.14
CA SER A 49 31.65 -4.75 19.32
C SER A 49 31.96 -5.72 20.46
N SER A 50 31.13 -6.75 20.66
CA SER A 50 31.39 -7.82 21.63
C SER A 50 32.36 -8.89 21.17
N GLY A 51 32.75 -8.86 19.89
CA GLY A 51 33.62 -9.86 19.27
C GLY A 51 32.91 -11.21 18.98
N ASP A 52 31.59 -11.25 18.98
CA ASP A 52 30.83 -12.47 18.65
C ASP A 52 30.65 -12.65 17.14
N ILE A 53 31.63 -13.32 16.53
CA ILE A 53 31.65 -13.60 15.09
C ILE A 53 30.42 -14.40 14.64
N ARG A 54 29.94 -15.34 15.47
CA ARG A 54 28.81 -16.20 15.09
C ARG A 54 27.54 -15.40 15.00
N GLU A 55 27.32 -14.57 16.02
CA GLU A 55 26.15 -13.69 16.06
C GLU A 55 26.20 -12.62 14.96
N ALA A 56 27.36 -11.99 14.74
CA ALA A 56 27.55 -11.03 13.66
C ALA A 56 27.20 -11.63 12.28
N LYS A 57 27.68 -12.83 11.97
CA LYS A 57 27.31 -13.55 10.73
C LYS A 57 25.82 -13.78 10.63
N ARG A 58 25.19 -14.24 11.72
CA ARG A 58 23.76 -14.53 11.76
C ARG A 58 22.92 -13.28 11.51
N MET A 59 23.30 -12.15 12.11
CA MET A 59 22.56 -10.90 11.97
C MET A 59 22.71 -10.29 10.58
N LEU A 60 23.90 -10.35 10.00
CA LEU A 60 24.13 -9.89 8.64
C LEU A 60 23.33 -10.72 7.62
N SER A 61 23.32 -12.05 7.73
CA SER A 61 22.50 -12.92 6.88
C SER A 61 20.98 -12.68 7.08
N ARG A 62 20.54 -12.32 8.29
CA ARG A 62 19.16 -11.92 8.53
C ARG A 62 18.82 -10.59 7.86
N PHE A 63 19.74 -9.65 7.85
CA PHE A 63 19.58 -8.39 7.13
C PHE A 63 19.48 -8.63 5.62
N GLU A 64 20.38 -9.44 5.03
CA GLU A 64 20.31 -9.84 3.62
C GLU A 64 18.96 -10.49 3.26
N SER A 65 18.50 -11.41 4.10
CA SER A 65 17.18 -12.02 3.89
C SER A 65 16.06 -10.99 3.85
N LYS A 66 16.13 -9.97 4.72
CA LYS A 66 15.16 -8.87 4.70
C LYS A 66 15.28 -7.97 3.47
N LEU A 67 16.47 -7.75 2.94
CA LEU A 67 16.65 -7.04 1.67
C LEU A 67 15.92 -7.76 0.53
N VAL A 68 16.15 -9.06 0.39
CA VAL A 68 15.55 -9.87 -0.69
C VAL A 68 14.02 -9.94 -0.56
N THR A 69 13.51 -10.06 0.67
CA THR A 69 12.07 -10.20 0.91
C THR A 69 11.32 -8.88 1.02
N GLY A 70 12.04 -7.78 1.26
CA GLY A 70 11.47 -6.45 1.51
C GLY A 70 11.36 -5.56 0.28
N ALA A 71 12.17 -5.80 -0.75
CA ALA A 71 12.13 -4.99 -1.96
C ALA A 71 10.97 -5.42 -2.88
N HIS A 72 10.03 -4.52 -3.10
CA HIS A 72 8.84 -4.77 -3.90
C HIS A 72 8.90 -4.12 -5.30
N ARG A 73 9.77 -3.13 -5.49
CA ARG A 73 9.90 -2.39 -6.76
C ARG A 73 11.36 -2.37 -7.24
N ARG A 74 11.55 -2.45 -8.56
CA ARG A 74 12.86 -2.40 -9.22
C ARG A 74 13.04 -1.07 -9.94
N VAL A 75 13.18 0.01 -9.20
CA VAL A 75 13.30 1.35 -9.80
C VAL A 75 14.74 1.76 -9.99
N SER A 76 15.59 1.59 -8.96
CA SER A 76 17.00 1.95 -9.02
C SER A 76 17.88 0.88 -9.71
N GLY A 77 17.41 -0.35 -9.73
CA GLY A 77 18.22 -1.51 -10.15
C GLY A 77 19.19 -2.00 -9.07
N ASP A 78 19.19 -1.40 -7.90
CA ASP A 78 19.98 -1.75 -6.74
C ASP A 78 19.07 -2.19 -5.59
N LEU A 79 19.24 -3.42 -5.13
CA LEU A 79 18.36 -4.05 -4.15
C LEU A 79 18.36 -3.32 -2.79
N LEU A 80 19.51 -2.79 -2.34
CA LEU A 80 19.58 -2.04 -1.08
C LEU A 80 18.84 -0.70 -1.20
N THR A 81 19.09 0.03 -2.27
CA THR A 81 18.40 1.31 -2.55
C THR A 81 16.90 1.11 -2.57
N ASP A 82 16.41 0.15 -3.37
CA ASP A 82 14.98 -0.08 -3.51
C ASP A 82 14.36 -0.57 -2.20
N ALA A 83 15.03 -1.41 -1.41
CA ALA A 83 14.54 -1.85 -0.11
C ALA A 83 14.48 -0.72 0.94
N ILE A 84 15.44 0.22 0.91
CA ILE A 84 15.40 1.43 1.74
C ILE A 84 14.22 2.30 1.33
N LEU A 85 14.05 2.56 0.03
CA LEU A 85 12.97 3.39 -0.49
C LEU A 85 11.59 2.77 -0.25
N ASP A 86 11.44 1.46 -0.42
CA ASP A 86 10.21 0.74 -0.04
C ASP A 86 9.88 0.91 1.45
N THR A 87 10.89 0.89 2.31
CA THR A 87 10.70 1.12 3.75
C THR A 87 10.24 2.54 4.04
N ILE A 88 10.81 3.54 3.38
CA ILE A 88 10.44 4.96 3.54
C ILE A 88 9.05 5.23 2.98
N LEU A 89 8.77 4.76 1.76
CA LEU A 89 7.62 5.16 0.97
C LEU A 89 6.39 4.28 1.22
N LEU A 90 6.57 2.95 1.38
CA LEU A 90 5.45 2.01 1.40
C LEU A 90 5.05 1.54 2.81
N SER A 91 5.89 1.73 3.83
CA SER A 91 5.54 1.28 5.17
C SER A 91 4.69 2.29 5.92
N GLU A 92 3.85 1.81 6.83
CA GLU A 92 3.22 2.65 7.85
C GLU A 92 4.27 3.07 8.87
N ASN A 93 4.85 4.25 8.67
CA ASN A 93 5.79 4.85 9.60
C ASN A 93 5.21 6.11 10.25
N ARG A 94 5.83 6.55 11.35
CA ARG A 94 5.29 7.68 12.14
C ARG A 94 5.22 8.98 11.35
N PHE A 95 6.21 9.25 10.51
CA PHE A 95 6.21 10.46 9.67
C PHE A 95 5.08 10.42 8.64
N ALA A 96 4.94 9.31 7.93
CA ALA A 96 3.89 9.12 6.93
C ALA A 96 2.49 9.25 7.54
N LEU A 97 2.26 8.68 8.74
CA LEU A 97 0.99 8.82 9.46
C LEU A 97 0.69 10.27 9.85
N HIS A 98 1.71 11.04 10.30
CA HIS A 98 1.51 12.47 10.60
C HIS A 98 1.24 13.29 9.35
N ALA A 99 1.94 12.99 8.26
CA ALA A 99 1.71 13.63 6.96
C ALA A 99 0.29 13.36 6.44
N ALA A 100 -0.16 12.11 6.48
CA ALA A 100 -1.51 11.72 6.05
C ALA A 100 -2.61 12.47 6.83
N LYS A 101 -2.36 12.76 8.11
CA LYS A 101 -3.27 13.55 8.97
C LYS A 101 -3.12 15.06 8.81
N GLY A 102 -2.19 15.54 7.99
CA GLY A 102 -1.88 16.96 7.86
C GLY A 102 -1.25 17.60 9.11
N LEU A 103 -0.68 16.80 10.01
CA LEU A 103 -0.11 17.26 11.29
C LEU A 103 1.39 17.56 11.14
N MET A 104 1.73 18.73 10.61
CA MET A 104 3.11 19.16 10.48
C MET A 104 3.67 19.68 11.80
N ASP A 105 4.80 19.12 12.24
CA ASP A 105 5.61 19.55 13.37
C ASP A 105 7.04 19.81 12.91
N GLN A 106 7.58 21.00 13.16
CA GLN A 106 8.94 21.38 12.78
C GLN A 106 10.02 20.50 13.40
N SER A 107 9.80 20.02 14.63
CA SER A 107 10.73 19.11 15.30
C SER A 107 10.75 17.73 14.65
N LEU A 108 9.59 17.21 14.29
CA LEU A 108 9.43 15.98 13.52
C LEU A 108 10.13 16.08 12.16
N PHE A 109 9.92 17.19 11.47
CA PHE A 109 10.52 17.44 10.16
C PHE A 109 12.05 17.44 10.22
N SER A 110 12.63 18.20 11.17
CA SER A 110 14.09 18.22 11.37
C SER A 110 14.67 16.86 11.80
N ALA A 111 13.90 16.05 12.52
CA ALA A 111 14.31 14.70 12.85
C ALA A 111 14.32 13.78 11.62
N VAL A 112 13.30 13.87 10.78
CA VAL A 112 13.21 13.10 9.52
C VAL A 112 14.34 13.46 8.57
N GLN A 113 14.71 14.73 8.44
CA GLN A 113 15.86 15.14 7.63
C GLN A 113 17.14 14.45 8.09
N ARG A 114 17.39 14.34 9.41
CA ARG A 114 18.55 13.58 9.94
C ARG A 114 18.46 12.09 9.63
N GLU A 115 17.28 11.48 9.72
CA GLU A 115 17.09 10.08 9.37
C GLU A 115 17.33 9.84 7.87
N LEU A 116 16.86 10.72 7.00
CA LEU A 116 17.11 10.66 5.55
C LEU A 116 18.61 10.76 5.23
N THR A 117 19.35 11.68 5.89
CA THR A 117 20.80 11.75 5.76
C THR A 117 21.49 10.44 6.21
N ALA A 118 21.03 9.82 7.30
CA ALA A 118 21.59 8.56 7.76
C ALA A 118 21.33 7.42 6.77
N LEU A 119 20.14 7.37 6.17
CA LEU A 119 19.77 6.38 5.16
C LEU A 119 20.54 6.57 3.84
N GLU A 120 20.73 7.81 3.40
CA GLU A 120 21.57 8.15 2.24
C GLU A 120 23.02 7.67 2.44
N ARG A 121 23.60 7.92 3.60
CA ARG A 121 24.94 7.43 3.94
C ARG A 121 25.00 5.90 3.93
N LEU A 122 23.99 5.21 4.50
CA LEU A 122 23.91 3.75 4.44
C LEU A 122 23.83 3.26 2.99
N ASN A 123 23.05 3.93 2.16
CA ASN A 123 22.90 3.60 0.74
C ASN A 123 24.20 3.78 -0.06
N SER A 124 25.10 4.67 0.39
CA SER A 124 26.39 4.91 -0.25
C SER A 124 27.43 3.79 -0.03
N LEU A 125 27.21 2.91 0.98
CA LEU A 125 28.09 1.78 1.23
C LEU A 125 28.02 0.76 0.08
N SER A 126 29.14 0.18 -0.28
CA SER A 126 29.16 -0.95 -1.23
C SER A 126 28.76 -2.26 -0.56
N SER A 127 28.45 -3.27 -1.36
CA SER A 127 28.14 -4.61 -0.87
C SER A 127 29.19 -5.16 0.09
N GLU A 128 30.46 -4.94 -0.24
CA GLU A 128 31.58 -5.45 0.55
C GLU A 128 31.76 -4.72 1.88
N ASP A 129 31.38 -3.44 1.95
CA ASP A 129 31.55 -2.62 3.15
C ASP A 129 30.79 -3.20 4.36
N PHE A 130 29.68 -3.89 4.14
CA PHE A 130 28.96 -4.57 5.21
C PHE A 130 29.71 -5.76 5.81
N TYR A 131 30.60 -6.41 5.05
CA TYR A 131 31.39 -7.55 5.52
C TYR A 131 32.79 -7.18 6.01
N LEU A 132 33.31 -6.01 5.62
CA LEU A 132 34.64 -5.59 6.00
C LEU A 132 34.89 -5.61 7.52
N PRO A 133 34.02 -5.06 8.39
CA PRO A 133 34.22 -5.12 9.82
C PRO A 133 34.27 -6.55 10.37
N LEU A 134 33.41 -7.42 9.86
CA LEU A 134 33.36 -8.83 10.24
C LEU A 134 34.62 -9.58 9.78
N ALA A 135 35.07 -9.32 8.56
CA ALA A 135 36.32 -9.94 8.02
C ALA A 135 37.53 -9.55 8.86
N GLU A 136 37.64 -8.29 9.28
CA GLU A 136 38.72 -7.84 10.14
C GLU A 136 38.66 -8.45 11.56
N LEU A 137 37.45 -8.59 12.13
CA LEU A 137 37.27 -9.27 13.40
C LEU A 137 37.72 -10.74 13.33
N ILE A 138 37.42 -11.45 12.23
CA ILE A 138 37.83 -12.82 12.02
C ILE A 138 39.37 -12.89 11.89
N ARG A 139 39.98 -11.95 11.16
CA ARG A 139 41.43 -11.86 11.01
C ARG A 139 42.14 -11.59 12.34
N GLY A 140 41.64 -10.65 13.14
CA GLY A 140 42.21 -10.31 14.45
C GLY A 140 42.19 -11.48 15.44
N LYS A 141 41.14 -12.33 15.42
CA LYS A 141 41.10 -13.55 16.25
C LYS A 141 42.08 -14.63 15.81
N ASN A 142 42.45 -14.64 14.53
CA ASN A 142 43.43 -15.60 14.02
C ASN A 142 44.91 -15.17 14.22
N SER A 143 45.13 -13.87 14.51
CA SER A 143 46.41 -13.25 14.83
C SER A 143 46.29 -12.54 16.16
N ALA A 144 46.44 -13.26 17.30
CA ALA A 144 46.33 -12.62 18.63
C ALA A 144 47.32 -11.44 18.79
N PRO A 145 47.07 -10.36 19.53
CA PRO A 145 46.00 -9.96 20.47
C PRO A 145 45.46 -8.50 20.31
N ASP A 146 44.75 -8.11 19.28
CA ASP A 146 44.32 -6.72 19.10
C ASP A 146 42.79 -6.50 19.06
N ALA A 147 41.99 -7.48 19.44
CA ALA A 147 40.53 -7.35 19.48
C ALA A 147 39.98 -6.28 20.48
N ALA A 148 40.79 -5.87 21.46
CA ALA A 148 40.43 -4.84 22.43
C ALA A 148 40.49 -3.41 21.84
N ALA A 149 41.28 -3.19 20.77
CA ALA A 149 41.41 -1.89 20.13
C ALA A 149 40.19 -1.54 19.27
N LEU A 150 39.54 -2.55 18.62
CA LEU A 150 38.33 -2.35 17.82
C LEU A 150 37.13 -1.94 18.70
N ALA A 151 37.00 -2.53 19.88
CA ALA A 151 35.93 -2.22 20.81
C ALA A 151 36.06 -0.83 21.45
N ALA A 152 37.29 -0.33 21.60
CA ALA A 152 37.55 0.97 22.24
C ALA A 152 37.29 2.16 21.27
N SER A 153 37.43 1.98 19.95
CA SER A 153 37.24 3.05 18.97
C SER A 153 35.78 3.35 18.66
N ALA A 154 34.88 2.37 18.81
CA ALA A 154 33.43 2.56 18.62
C ALA A 154 32.76 3.47 19.68
N ALA A 155 33.46 3.80 20.75
CA ALA A 155 32.91 4.59 21.86
C ALA A 155 33.12 6.12 21.74
N TRP A 156 33.77 6.65 20.71
CA TRP A 156 34.09 8.08 20.60
C TRP A 156 33.66 8.64 19.23
N GLY A 157 32.41 9.17 19.19
CA GLY A 157 31.88 9.88 18.03
C GLY A 157 32.25 11.35 18.03
N GLY A 158 32.50 11.89 16.89
CA GLY A 158 32.54 13.31 16.61
C GLY A 158 33.57 13.70 15.53
N GLY A 159 33.16 13.84 14.30
CA GLY A 159 33.98 14.40 13.25
C GLY A 159 33.22 14.58 11.93
N SER A 160 33.42 15.71 11.32
CA SER A 160 32.75 16.29 10.17
C SER A 160 32.53 15.38 8.96
N VAL A 161 31.37 15.54 8.36
CA VAL A 161 30.91 14.87 7.13
C VAL A 161 31.81 15.21 5.95
N HIS A 162 32.55 14.23 5.45
CA HIS A 162 33.10 14.27 4.09
C HIS A 162 32.47 13.16 3.24
N ARG A 163 31.95 13.61 2.10
CA ARG A 163 31.34 12.76 1.06
C ARG A 163 32.33 11.66 0.63
N MET A 164 31.95 10.40 0.72
CA MET A 164 32.79 9.30 0.24
C MET A 164 32.95 9.37 -1.28
N PRO A 165 34.17 9.35 -1.84
CA PRO A 165 34.36 9.29 -3.28
C PRO A 165 33.84 7.93 -3.82
N LYS A 166 32.99 7.97 -4.83
CA LYS A 166 32.47 6.77 -5.53
C LYS A 166 33.56 5.85 -6.10
N GLU A 167 34.80 6.38 -6.25
CA GLU A 167 35.95 5.62 -6.67
C GLU A 167 37.25 6.20 -6.06
N SER A 168 37.80 5.60 -5.01
CA SER A 168 39.13 5.95 -4.51
C SER A 168 40.11 4.83 -4.67
N THR A 169 41.34 5.19 -5.03
CA THR A 169 42.48 4.28 -5.18
C THR A 169 42.79 3.51 -3.88
N SER A 170 42.43 4.05 -2.72
CA SER A 170 42.56 3.44 -1.40
C SER A 170 41.63 2.22 -1.19
N ARG A 171 40.52 2.15 -1.91
CA ARG A 171 39.61 1.00 -1.90
C ARG A 171 40.27 -0.25 -2.52
N ARG A 172 41.15 -0.08 -3.53
CA ARG A 172 41.92 -1.16 -4.13
C ARG A 172 43.03 -1.71 -3.21
N GLU A 173 43.59 -0.88 -2.32
CA GLU A 173 44.62 -1.32 -1.36
C GLU A 173 44.02 -2.06 -0.15
N LEU A 174 42.80 -1.74 0.24
CA LEU A 174 42.01 -2.51 1.22
C LEU A 174 41.60 -3.89 0.68
N MET A 175 41.51 -4.04 -0.65
CA MET A 175 41.17 -5.30 -1.34
C MET A 175 42.36 -6.30 -1.46
N LEU A 176 43.43 -6.14 -0.73
CA LEU A 176 44.40 -7.24 -0.47
C LEU A 176 43.88 -8.24 0.59
N LEU A 177 42.55 -8.22 0.84
CA LEU A 177 41.80 -9.30 1.46
C LEU A 177 41.76 -10.51 0.53
N PRO A 178 41.76 -11.77 1.05
CA PRO A 178 41.69 -12.96 0.22
C PRO A 178 40.55 -12.79 -0.80
N SER A 179 40.79 -13.26 -2.01
CA SER A 179 40.09 -12.96 -3.27
C SER A 179 38.58 -13.15 -3.37
N ALA A 180 37.85 -13.22 -2.27
CA ALA A 180 36.40 -13.08 -2.16
C ALA A 180 36.00 -12.77 -0.71
N VAL A 181 35.93 -11.49 -0.34
CA VAL A 181 35.11 -11.09 0.81
C VAL A 181 33.68 -11.17 0.31
N PRO A 182 32.82 -12.00 0.93
CA PRO A 182 31.44 -12.01 0.57
C PRO A 182 30.81 -10.62 0.86
N GLY A 183 29.93 -10.15 0.00
CA GLY A 183 29.20 -8.91 0.15
C GLY A 183 27.73 -9.21 0.38
N ILE A 184 26.93 -8.23 0.76
CA ILE A 184 25.48 -8.35 0.73
C ILE A 184 24.99 -8.38 -0.72
N GLU A 185 23.95 -9.17 -1.01
CA GLU A 185 23.36 -9.20 -2.34
C GLU A 185 22.69 -7.88 -2.65
N ARG A 186 23.13 -7.19 -3.69
CA ARG A 186 22.54 -5.93 -4.18
C ARG A 186 21.93 -6.06 -5.58
N GLN A 187 22.07 -7.21 -6.21
CA GLN A 187 21.47 -7.49 -7.49
C GLN A 187 20.16 -8.27 -7.29
N TYR A 188 19.21 -7.99 -8.14
CA TYR A 188 17.95 -8.73 -8.13
C TYR A 188 18.18 -10.15 -8.65
N GLY A 189 17.65 -11.12 -7.91
CA GLY A 189 17.51 -12.49 -8.39
C GLY A 189 16.40 -12.61 -9.45
N GLU A 190 16.23 -13.82 -9.98
CA GLU A 190 15.12 -14.15 -10.90
C GLU A 190 13.82 -14.33 -10.11
N PHE A 191 13.25 -13.23 -9.60
CA PHE A 191 11.89 -13.23 -9.03
C PHE A 191 11.08 -12.09 -9.64
N GLU A 192 9.81 -12.35 -9.88
CA GLU A 192 8.89 -11.37 -10.42
C GLU A 192 8.43 -10.45 -9.30
N LEU A 193 8.65 -9.15 -9.46
CA LEU A 193 8.00 -8.13 -8.67
C LEU A 193 6.66 -7.82 -9.32
N THR A 194 5.58 -8.21 -8.66
CA THR A 194 4.23 -8.06 -9.20
C THR A 194 3.50 -6.91 -8.53
N GLY A 195 2.78 -6.14 -9.33
CA GLY A 195 1.69 -5.28 -8.92
C GLY A 195 1.81 -3.84 -9.39
N SER A 196 0.73 -3.35 -9.96
CA SER A 196 0.42 -1.93 -10.10
C SER A 196 -0.15 -1.45 -8.76
N TYR A 197 0.38 -0.36 -8.22
CA TYR A 197 -0.14 0.26 -7.01
C TYR A 197 -1.10 1.39 -7.34
N PHE A 198 -2.02 1.70 -6.42
CA PHE A 198 -2.96 2.80 -6.61
C PHE A 198 -2.26 4.15 -6.86
N ALA A 199 -1.18 4.41 -6.15
CA ALA A 199 -0.39 5.64 -6.26
C ALA A 199 0.81 5.50 -7.23
N ASP A 200 0.74 4.63 -8.24
CA ASP A 200 1.89 4.19 -9.05
C ASP A 200 2.71 5.34 -9.64
N GLU A 201 2.06 6.28 -10.34
CA GLU A 201 2.76 7.41 -10.99
C GLU A 201 3.49 8.30 -9.96
N ALA A 202 2.79 8.66 -8.87
CA ALA A 202 3.38 9.51 -7.83
C ALA A 202 4.47 8.79 -7.04
N LEU A 203 4.29 7.49 -6.85
CA LEU A 203 5.27 6.65 -6.20
C LEU A 203 6.53 6.50 -7.05
N GLU A 204 6.39 6.26 -8.35
CA GLU A 204 7.50 6.18 -9.29
C GLU A 204 8.26 7.52 -9.37
N GLU A 205 7.55 8.65 -9.40
CA GLU A 205 8.17 9.97 -9.33
C GLU A 205 9.00 10.14 -8.05
N MET A 206 8.49 9.71 -6.89
CA MET A 206 9.23 9.79 -5.62
C MET A 206 10.47 8.90 -5.62
N TYR A 207 10.38 7.66 -6.13
CA TYR A 207 11.56 6.80 -6.29
C TYR A 207 12.63 7.46 -7.16
N HIS A 208 12.23 8.00 -8.33
CA HIS A 208 13.17 8.67 -9.22
C HIS A 208 13.82 9.91 -8.59
N ARG A 209 13.08 10.67 -7.77
CA ARG A 209 13.65 11.79 -7.01
C ARG A 209 14.73 11.32 -6.05
N PHE A 210 14.47 10.29 -5.25
CA PHE A 210 15.46 9.74 -4.32
C PHE A 210 16.68 9.13 -5.03
N VAL A 211 16.48 8.46 -6.17
CA VAL A 211 17.58 7.86 -6.94
C VAL A 211 18.48 8.92 -7.57
N ASN A 212 17.93 10.04 -7.99
CA ASN A 212 18.67 11.10 -8.70
C ASN A 212 19.19 12.20 -7.78
N GLU A 213 18.69 12.31 -6.54
CA GLU A 213 19.08 13.35 -5.60
C GLU A 213 20.26 12.89 -4.73
N ASP A 214 21.24 13.76 -4.60
CA ASP A 214 22.43 13.50 -3.78
C ASP A 214 22.24 13.91 -2.30
N ASP A 215 21.18 14.68 -1.98
CA ASP A 215 20.81 15.12 -0.63
C ASP A 215 19.38 14.69 -0.32
N TRP A 216 19.23 13.52 0.26
CA TRP A 216 17.91 12.97 0.62
C TRP A 216 17.18 13.82 1.66
N ALA A 217 17.91 14.54 2.52
CA ALA A 217 17.31 15.43 3.51
C ALA A 217 16.49 16.55 2.85
N SER A 218 16.91 17.02 1.65
CA SER A 218 16.19 18.02 0.86
C SER A 218 14.82 17.54 0.37
N LEU A 219 14.62 16.22 0.28
CA LEU A 219 13.37 15.60 -0.18
C LEU A 219 12.29 15.47 0.90
N ALA A 220 12.57 15.89 2.14
CA ALA A 220 11.62 15.74 3.26
C ALA A 220 10.26 16.43 2.99
N ASP A 221 10.24 17.60 2.35
CA ASP A 221 9.00 18.31 1.96
C ASP A 221 8.23 17.55 0.88
N SER A 222 8.94 16.98 -0.10
CA SER A 222 8.35 16.17 -1.16
C SER A 222 7.75 14.88 -0.59
N LEU A 223 8.46 14.25 0.34
CA LEU A 223 7.99 13.05 1.04
C LEU A 223 6.76 13.35 1.91
N TRP A 224 6.75 14.50 2.61
CA TRP A 224 5.57 14.96 3.33
C TRP A 224 4.37 15.11 2.40
N SER A 225 4.54 15.87 1.31
CA SER A 225 3.49 16.16 0.34
C SER A 225 2.94 14.87 -0.30
N PHE A 226 3.81 13.91 -0.56
CA PHE A 226 3.43 12.59 -1.07
C PHE A 226 2.50 11.87 -0.11
N HIS A 227 2.87 11.71 1.15
CA HIS A 227 2.03 11.03 2.13
C HIS A 227 0.76 11.81 2.50
N ALA A 228 0.82 13.14 2.52
CA ALA A 228 -0.34 14.00 2.72
C ALA A 228 -1.37 13.89 1.58
N GLY A 229 -0.92 13.54 0.36
CA GLY A 229 -1.79 13.37 -0.80
C GLY A 229 -2.32 11.95 -0.99
N TYR A 230 -1.52 10.93 -0.68
CA TYR A 230 -1.81 9.53 -1.03
C TYR A 230 -2.03 8.60 0.17
N GLY A 231 -1.67 9.02 1.39
CA GLY A 231 -1.77 8.21 2.60
C GLY A 231 -0.55 7.31 2.83
N THR A 232 -0.75 6.16 3.47
CA THR A 232 0.33 5.29 3.94
C THR A 232 0.01 3.82 3.77
N GLY A 233 1.02 2.96 3.77
CA GLY A 233 0.89 1.51 3.85
C GLY A 233 -0.01 0.93 2.76
N ASP A 234 -1.01 0.16 3.16
CA ASP A 234 -1.94 -0.48 2.22
C ASP A 234 -2.78 0.52 1.42
N PHE A 235 -2.98 1.74 1.95
CA PHE A 235 -3.68 2.78 1.21
C PHE A 235 -2.87 3.33 0.02
N LEU A 236 -1.56 3.19 -0.03
CA LEU A 236 -0.77 3.49 -1.23
C LEU A 236 -0.88 2.38 -2.28
N LYS A 237 -1.01 1.13 -1.83
CA LYS A 237 -0.93 -0.06 -2.68
C LYS A 237 -2.26 -0.41 -3.33
N TYR A 238 -3.34 -0.35 -2.54
CA TYR A 238 -4.64 -0.88 -2.96
C TYR A 238 -5.68 0.23 -3.08
N ARG A 239 -6.49 0.15 -4.11
CA ARG A 239 -7.63 1.03 -4.32
C ARG A 239 -8.85 0.56 -3.55
N ASN A 240 -9.07 -0.75 -3.51
CA ASN A 240 -10.26 -1.37 -2.96
C ASN A 240 -9.95 -2.14 -1.69
N PHE A 241 -10.89 -2.09 -0.76
CA PHE A 241 -10.79 -2.76 0.54
C PHE A 241 -12.07 -3.52 0.86
N ARG A 242 -11.94 -4.52 1.70
CA ARG A 242 -13.06 -5.24 2.33
C ARG A 242 -13.03 -5.00 3.84
N PHE A 243 -14.21 -4.86 4.42
CA PHE A 243 -14.39 -4.78 5.85
C PHE A 243 -15.39 -5.85 6.33
N ASP A 244 -14.93 -6.69 7.26
CA ASP A 244 -15.72 -7.74 7.92
C ASP A 244 -15.55 -7.68 9.46
N GLY A 245 -15.33 -6.46 9.98
CA GLY A 245 -14.89 -6.18 11.35
C GLY A 245 -13.38 -5.91 11.42
N ARG A 246 -12.66 -6.12 10.31
CA ARG A 246 -11.28 -5.74 10.08
C ARG A 246 -11.11 -5.28 8.64
N LEU A 247 -10.37 -4.17 8.45
CA LEU A 247 -10.03 -3.68 7.12
C LEU A 247 -8.93 -4.56 6.50
N SER A 248 -9.14 -4.99 5.26
CA SER A 248 -8.18 -5.77 4.48
C SER A 248 -8.20 -5.36 3.01
N PRO A 249 -7.07 -5.45 2.30
CA PRO A 249 -7.04 -5.20 0.87
C PRO A 249 -8.00 -6.12 0.11
N LEU A 250 -8.62 -5.58 -0.92
CA LEU A 250 -9.47 -6.32 -1.84
C LEU A 250 -8.84 -6.21 -3.25
N PRO A 251 -8.55 -7.34 -3.92
CA PRO A 251 -8.13 -7.29 -5.32
C PRO A 251 -9.15 -6.55 -6.15
N ASP A 252 -8.74 -5.99 -7.29
CA ASP A 252 -9.62 -5.23 -8.16
C ASP A 252 -10.93 -5.98 -8.41
N LEU A 253 -11.97 -5.47 -7.77
CA LEU A 253 -13.34 -5.80 -8.12
C LEU A 253 -13.65 -5.07 -9.43
N ARG A 254 -13.29 -5.70 -10.54
CA ARG A 254 -13.94 -5.30 -11.77
C ARG A 254 -15.37 -5.79 -11.66
N GLY A 255 -16.30 -4.86 -11.59
CA GLY A 255 -17.71 -5.16 -11.68
C GLY A 255 -17.91 -6.04 -12.89
N GLY A 256 -18.75 -7.08 -12.77
CA GLY A 256 -19.20 -7.78 -13.97
C GLY A 256 -19.84 -6.74 -14.90
N GLU A 257 -19.89 -7.04 -16.18
CA GLU A 257 -20.45 -6.18 -17.24
C GLU A 257 -21.66 -5.40 -16.76
N PHE A 258 -21.46 -4.08 -16.57
CA PHE A 258 -22.52 -3.19 -16.14
C PHE A 258 -23.47 -2.93 -17.29
N VAL A 259 -24.73 -3.32 -17.13
CA VAL A 259 -25.78 -3.01 -18.07
C VAL A 259 -26.50 -1.75 -17.62
N GLN A 260 -26.29 -0.64 -18.30
CA GLN A 260 -26.89 0.65 -17.94
C GLN A 260 -28.39 0.68 -18.32
N LEU A 261 -29.21 -0.02 -17.54
CA LEU A 261 -30.66 -0.06 -17.73
C LEU A 261 -31.38 1.12 -17.10
N TYR A 262 -30.82 1.63 -16.03
CA TYR A 262 -31.44 2.63 -15.16
C TYR A 262 -30.59 3.91 -15.16
N ALA A 263 -30.50 4.54 -16.36
CA ALA A 263 -29.60 5.67 -16.59
C ALA A 263 -29.95 6.90 -15.75
N ASP A 264 -31.23 7.14 -15.47
CA ASP A 264 -31.65 8.29 -14.67
C ASP A 264 -31.35 8.06 -13.19
N GLU A 265 -31.62 6.85 -12.70
CA GLU A 265 -31.27 6.41 -11.34
C GLU A 265 -29.76 6.47 -11.10
N TYR A 266 -28.97 5.94 -12.04
CA TYR A 266 -27.52 5.98 -12.00
C TYR A 266 -26.98 7.41 -11.98
N ARG A 267 -27.55 8.31 -12.79
CA ARG A 267 -27.13 9.72 -12.86
C ARG A 267 -27.28 10.43 -11.51
N VAL A 268 -28.32 10.12 -10.74
CA VAL A 268 -28.50 10.71 -9.39
C VAL A 268 -27.40 10.27 -8.45
N LEU A 269 -27.04 8.99 -8.46
CA LEU A 269 -25.95 8.45 -7.63
C LEU A 269 -24.59 9.02 -8.04
N LEU A 270 -24.32 9.06 -9.35
CA LEU A 270 -23.09 9.60 -9.90
C LEU A 270 -22.93 11.08 -9.58
N GLN A 271 -23.99 11.87 -9.71
CA GLN A 271 -23.95 13.29 -9.36
C GLN A 271 -23.58 13.49 -7.88
N ASN A 272 -24.19 12.75 -6.96
CA ASN A 272 -23.85 12.81 -5.54
C ASN A 272 -22.41 12.39 -5.25
N ALA A 273 -21.89 11.37 -5.96
CA ALA A 273 -20.50 10.96 -5.85
C ALA A 273 -19.53 12.00 -6.41
N ILE A 274 -19.88 12.70 -7.50
CA ILE A 274 -19.10 13.81 -8.06
C ILE A 274 -19.06 14.99 -7.08
N GLU A 275 -20.18 15.36 -6.48
CA GLU A 275 -20.26 16.40 -5.44
C GLU A 275 -19.36 16.04 -4.26
N PHE A 276 -19.41 14.79 -3.81
CA PHE A 276 -18.46 14.29 -2.80
C PHE A 276 -17.00 14.48 -3.21
N MET A 277 -16.64 14.12 -4.44
CA MET A 277 -15.27 14.28 -4.92
C MET A 277 -14.79 15.73 -5.01
N ARG A 278 -15.73 16.70 -5.11
CA ARG A 278 -15.46 18.16 -5.15
C ARG A 278 -15.46 18.84 -3.80
N ASP A 279 -15.60 18.10 -2.69
CA ASP A 279 -15.77 18.64 -1.34
C ASP A 279 -17.06 19.48 -1.18
N GLU A 280 -18.06 19.19 -2.01
CA GLU A 280 -19.40 19.74 -1.89
C GLU A 280 -20.24 18.91 -0.89
N SER A 281 -21.43 19.36 -0.57
CA SER A 281 -22.30 18.71 0.43
C SER A 281 -22.94 17.42 -0.10
N ALA A 282 -22.14 16.39 -0.27
CA ALA A 282 -22.64 15.06 -0.61
C ALA A 282 -23.33 14.38 0.58
N LYS A 283 -24.28 13.52 0.29
CA LYS A 283 -25.15 12.89 1.29
C LYS A 283 -25.00 11.37 1.26
N PRO A 284 -25.18 10.69 2.42
CA PRO A 284 -25.33 9.24 2.42
C PRO A 284 -26.39 8.79 1.43
N MET A 285 -26.12 7.75 0.66
CA MET A 285 -26.98 7.30 -0.41
C MET A 285 -27.43 5.85 -0.27
N LEU A 286 -28.70 5.61 -0.61
CA LEU A 286 -29.32 4.29 -0.59
C LEU A 286 -29.83 3.93 -1.99
N LEU A 287 -29.45 2.77 -2.47
CA LEU A 287 -30.01 2.16 -3.66
C LEU A 287 -30.88 0.96 -3.27
N CYS A 288 -32.18 1.09 -3.44
CA CYS A 288 -33.11 0.02 -3.09
C CYS A 288 -33.81 -0.56 -4.32
N GLY A 289 -34.18 -1.85 -4.23
CA GLY A 289 -34.86 -2.57 -5.30
C GLY A 289 -34.76 -4.07 -5.16
N GLY A 290 -35.43 -4.80 -6.04
CA GLY A 290 -35.49 -6.27 -6.06
C GLY A 290 -34.13 -6.95 -6.03
N GLU A 291 -34.11 -8.22 -5.67
CA GLU A 291 -32.91 -9.05 -5.70
C GLU A 291 -32.43 -9.28 -7.16
N GLY A 292 -31.10 -9.32 -7.38
CA GLY A 292 -30.54 -9.58 -8.70
C GLY A 292 -30.65 -8.42 -9.70
N MET A 293 -31.06 -7.23 -9.27
CA MET A 293 -31.25 -6.05 -10.14
C MET A 293 -29.96 -5.31 -10.49
N GLY A 294 -28.79 -5.81 -10.05
CA GLY A 294 -27.49 -5.19 -10.35
C GLY A 294 -27.11 -4.00 -9.46
N LYS A 295 -27.75 -3.83 -8.30
CA LYS A 295 -27.51 -2.69 -7.37
C LYS A 295 -26.02 -2.54 -6.99
N THR A 296 -25.42 -3.62 -6.54
CA THR A 296 -24.00 -3.63 -6.13
C THR A 296 -23.10 -3.31 -7.32
N THR A 297 -23.38 -3.88 -8.50
CA THR A 297 -22.65 -3.57 -9.73
C THR A 297 -22.76 -2.10 -10.10
N MET A 298 -23.94 -1.51 -9.99
CA MET A 298 -24.18 -0.08 -10.25
C MET A 298 -23.37 0.82 -9.29
N MET A 299 -23.25 0.44 -8.01
CA MET A 299 -22.43 1.17 -7.04
C MET A 299 -20.92 1.01 -7.31
N LEU A 300 -20.50 -0.16 -7.77
CA LEU A 300 -19.10 -0.40 -8.15
C LEU A 300 -18.69 0.43 -9.37
N GLU A 301 -19.59 0.58 -10.35
CA GLU A 301 -19.35 1.41 -11.53
C GLU A 301 -19.03 2.86 -11.19
N LEU A 302 -19.60 3.41 -10.10
CA LEU A 302 -19.26 4.76 -9.63
C LEU A 302 -17.77 4.89 -9.31
N THR A 303 -17.16 3.85 -8.78
CA THR A 303 -15.72 3.87 -8.46
C THR A 303 -14.88 3.74 -9.73
N ASP A 304 -15.37 3.09 -10.77
CA ASP A 304 -14.66 2.96 -12.06
C ASP A 304 -14.71 4.30 -12.84
N GLU A 305 -15.84 5.01 -12.79
CA GLU A 305 -15.95 6.36 -13.39
C GLU A 305 -15.19 7.44 -12.59
N LEU A 306 -14.92 7.21 -11.31
CA LEU A 306 -14.22 8.14 -10.41
C LEU A 306 -12.92 7.53 -9.89
N PRO A 307 -11.83 7.52 -10.66
CA PRO A 307 -10.59 6.80 -10.34
C PRO A 307 -9.94 7.17 -9.00
N LYS A 308 -10.20 8.38 -8.49
CA LYS A 308 -9.70 8.83 -7.19
C LYS A 308 -10.62 8.43 -6.00
N LEU A 309 -11.83 7.93 -6.28
CA LEU A 309 -12.71 7.40 -5.26
C LEU A 309 -12.32 5.96 -4.95
N ARG A 310 -12.07 5.67 -3.68
CA ARG A 310 -11.72 4.34 -3.21
C ARG A 310 -12.94 3.61 -2.68
N LEU A 311 -12.93 2.29 -2.79
CA LEU A 311 -14.02 1.45 -2.30
C LEU A 311 -13.63 0.76 -1.00
N VAL A 312 -14.55 0.77 -0.03
CA VAL A 312 -14.55 -0.17 1.10
C VAL A 312 -15.85 -0.95 1.05
N LEU A 313 -15.79 -2.22 0.65
CA LEU A 313 -16.95 -3.11 0.63
C LEU A 313 -17.15 -3.74 2.01
N VAL A 314 -18.26 -3.44 2.65
CA VAL A 314 -18.64 -4.00 3.95
C VAL A 314 -19.39 -5.31 3.73
N THR A 315 -18.78 -6.41 4.17
CA THR A 315 -19.34 -7.77 4.07
C THR A 315 -19.76 -8.33 5.43
N GLY A 316 -19.43 -7.64 6.52
CA GLY A 316 -19.74 -8.00 7.89
C GLY A 316 -19.25 -6.94 8.87
N GLY A 317 -19.39 -7.17 10.18
CA GLY A 317 -18.89 -6.27 11.22
C GLY A 317 -19.58 -4.90 11.24
N ILE A 318 -20.89 -4.82 10.93
CA ILE A 318 -21.67 -3.57 10.91
C ILE A 318 -21.59 -2.86 12.27
N ASP A 319 -21.55 -3.60 13.35
CA ASP A 319 -21.38 -3.10 14.71
C ASP A 319 -20.05 -2.35 14.96
N LYS A 320 -19.06 -2.57 14.10
CA LYS A 320 -17.73 -1.95 14.15
C LYS A 320 -17.50 -0.88 13.06
N LEU A 321 -18.56 -0.40 12.39
CA LEU A 321 -18.40 0.63 11.36
C LEU A 321 -17.78 1.92 11.89
N ASN A 322 -18.02 2.26 13.16
CA ASN A 322 -17.39 3.42 13.78
C ASN A 322 -15.87 3.26 13.88
N ASP A 323 -15.38 2.06 14.17
CA ASP A 323 -13.92 1.78 14.17
C ASP A 323 -13.34 1.94 12.76
N LEU A 324 -14.08 1.51 11.72
CA LEU A 324 -13.70 1.74 10.32
C LEU A 324 -13.64 3.24 10.01
N PHE A 325 -14.65 4.00 10.40
CA PHE A 325 -14.68 5.45 10.17
C PHE A 325 -13.51 6.18 10.84
N ASP A 326 -13.10 5.74 12.03
CA ASP A 326 -11.93 6.30 12.71
C ASP A 326 -10.63 6.01 11.93
N ILE A 327 -10.48 4.82 11.37
CA ILE A 327 -9.34 4.48 10.49
C ILE A 327 -9.34 5.35 9.23
N LEU A 328 -10.49 5.49 8.57
CA LEU A 328 -10.58 6.23 7.31
C LEU A 328 -10.45 7.74 7.50
N ARG A 329 -10.91 8.28 8.62
CA ARG A 329 -10.82 9.72 8.97
C ARG A 329 -9.40 10.25 8.90
N ASP A 330 -8.44 9.42 9.26
CA ASP A 330 -7.02 9.75 9.30
C ASP A 330 -6.32 9.66 7.92
N GLN A 331 -7.05 9.26 6.88
CA GLN A 331 -6.51 9.13 5.52
C GLN A 331 -6.87 10.33 4.65
N PRO A 332 -5.96 10.82 3.79
CA PRO A 332 -6.22 11.96 2.92
C PRO A 332 -7.15 11.64 1.74
N SER A 333 -7.34 10.36 1.45
CA SER A 333 -8.16 9.90 0.32
C SER A 333 -9.64 9.91 0.63
N LYS A 334 -10.45 9.95 -0.42
CA LYS A 334 -11.91 9.83 -0.34
C LYS A 334 -12.36 8.39 -0.56
N PHE A 335 -13.29 7.94 0.28
CA PHE A 335 -13.76 6.57 0.31
C PHE A 335 -15.27 6.49 0.13
N MET A 336 -15.73 5.57 -0.71
CA MET A 336 -17.10 5.09 -0.68
C MET A 336 -17.14 3.83 0.19
N VAL A 337 -17.86 3.89 1.30
CA VAL A 337 -18.12 2.73 2.17
C VAL A 337 -19.45 2.13 1.73
N LEU A 338 -19.39 1.01 1.01
CA LEU A 338 -20.55 0.33 0.44
C LEU A 338 -20.99 -0.82 1.34
N VAL A 339 -22.20 -0.71 1.92
CA VAL A 339 -22.84 -1.78 2.68
C VAL A 339 -23.82 -2.52 1.76
N ASP A 340 -23.44 -3.73 1.34
CA ASP A 340 -24.34 -4.55 0.53
C ASP A 340 -25.32 -5.33 1.40
N ASN A 341 -26.54 -5.53 0.89
CA ASN A 341 -27.67 -6.13 1.63
C ASN A 341 -27.95 -5.45 2.99
N ALA A 342 -27.90 -4.13 3.01
CA ALA A 342 -28.14 -3.34 4.22
C ALA A 342 -29.54 -3.61 4.78
N ALA A 343 -29.61 -3.70 6.10
CA ALA A 343 -30.84 -3.86 6.87
C ALA A 343 -30.99 -2.69 7.86
N GLU A 344 -32.13 -2.58 8.49
CA GLU A 344 -32.43 -1.54 9.49
C GLU A 344 -31.39 -1.44 10.62
N ALA A 345 -30.68 -2.55 10.93
CA ALA A 345 -29.60 -2.57 11.91
C ALA A 345 -28.47 -1.56 11.59
N LEU A 346 -28.24 -1.23 10.32
CA LEU A 346 -27.27 -0.22 9.91
C LEU A 346 -27.61 1.15 10.49
N THR A 347 -28.87 1.52 10.49
CA THR A 347 -29.35 2.83 10.96
C THR A 347 -29.30 2.99 12.48
N LEU A 348 -29.21 1.85 13.20
CA LEU A 348 -29.02 1.85 14.65
C LEU A 348 -27.57 1.99 15.04
N THR A 349 -26.65 1.61 14.14
CA THR A 349 -25.20 1.61 14.39
C THR A 349 -24.54 2.91 13.94
N VAL A 350 -25.01 3.48 12.83
CA VAL A 350 -24.41 4.67 12.22
C VAL A 350 -25.32 5.87 12.39
N SER A 351 -24.76 6.96 12.89
CA SER A 351 -25.40 8.29 12.87
C SER A 351 -24.57 9.24 12.01
N GLU A 352 -25.23 10.15 11.32
CA GLU A 352 -24.59 11.11 10.40
C GLU A 352 -23.38 11.84 10.99
N PRO A 353 -23.40 12.34 12.24
CA PRO A 353 -22.24 13.03 12.82
C PRO A 353 -20.98 12.18 12.98
N LEU A 354 -21.08 10.85 12.89
CA LEU A 354 -19.95 9.95 13.01
C LEU A 354 -19.28 9.65 11.67
N ILE A 355 -19.96 9.93 10.54
CA ILE A 355 -19.40 9.70 9.20
C ILE A 355 -18.35 10.78 8.92
N PRO A 356 -17.08 10.41 8.65
CA PRO A 356 -16.04 11.38 8.33
C PRO A 356 -16.31 12.11 7.01
N ASN A 357 -15.83 13.34 6.88
CA ASN A 357 -16.01 14.16 5.67
C ASN A 357 -15.38 13.53 4.40
N ASN A 358 -14.40 12.64 4.56
CA ASN A 358 -13.77 11.91 3.47
C ASN A 358 -14.44 10.55 3.19
N VAL A 359 -15.62 10.28 3.77
CA VAL A 359 -16.38 9.04 3.58
C VAL A 359 -17.76 9.34 3.01
N LEU A 360 -18.06 8.76 1.85
CA LEU A 360 -19.41 8.66 1.29
C LEU A 360 -20.01 7.30 1.68
N LEU A 361 -20.97 7.30 2.61
CA LEU A 361 -21.68 6.08 2.96
C LEU A 361 -22.71 5.75 1.87
N ALA A 362 -22.61 4.54 1.32
CA ALA A 362 -23.51 4.00 0.33
C ALA A 362 -24.08 2.65 0.81
N ALA A 363 -25.35 2.40 0.54
CA ALA A 363 -25.98 1.15 0.91
C ALA A 363 -26.85 0.60 -0.21
N CYS A 364 -26.85 -0.74 -0.34
CA CYS A 364 -27.80 -1.47 -1.18
C CYS A 364 -28.78 -2.23 -0.30
N SER A 365 -30.10 -2.13 -0.56
CA SER A 365 -31.13 -2.85 0.19
C SER A 365 -32.22 -3.40 -0.75
N ARG A 366 -33.07 -4.27 -0.23
CA ARG A 366 -34.28 -4.71 -0.95
C ARG A 366 -35.41 -3.67 -0.83
N GLU A 367 -35.50 -3.07 0.32
CA GLU A 367 -36.54 -2.10 0.67
C GLU A 367 -35.90 -0.80 1.13
N GLU A 368 -36.67 0.24 1.20
CA GLU A 368 -36.27 1.53 1.72
C GLU A 368 -36.05 1.43 3.23
N ILE A 369 -34.83 1.76 3.70
CA ILE A 369 -34.44 1.75 5.11
C ILE A 369 -33.87 3.11 5.50
N GLY A 370 -33.96 3.45 6.79
CA GLY A 370 -33.19 4.55 7.39
C GLY A 370 -33.37 5.92 6.73
N ARG A 371 -34.59 6.37 6.49
CA ARG A 371 -34.89 7.66 5.86
C ARG A 371 -34.22 8.86 6.51
N SER A 372 -33.85 8.76 7.78
CA SER A 372 -33.15 9.82 8.50
C SER A 372 -31.64 9.83 8.23
N LEU A 373 -31.09 8.72 7.77
CA LEU A 373 -29.67 8.57 7.48
C LEU A 373 -29.37 8.79 5.99
N PHE A 374 -30.23 8.26 5.11
CA PHE A 374 -30.02 8.30 3.66
C PHE A 374 -30.85 9.41 3.02
N GLU A 375 -30.23 10.57 2.81
CA GLU A 375 -30.92 11.69 2.17
C GLU A 375 -31.06 11.51 0.65
N VAL A 376 -30.13 10.78 0.01
CA VAL A 376 -30.22 10.39 -1.39
C VAL A 376 -30.71 8.95 -1.48
N THR A 377 -31.99 8.77 -1.72
CA THR A 377 -32.58 7.44 -1.89
C THR A 377 -33.04 7.26 -3.33
N VAL A 378 -32.48 6.24 -4.00
CA VAL A 378 -32.82 5.86 -5.37
C VAL A 378 -33.47 4.48 -5.35
N LYS A 379 -34.61 4.36 -6.03
CA LYS A 379 -35.35 3.11 -6.13
C LYS A 379 -35.32 2.58 -7.54
N ILE A 380 -34.72 1.41 -7.72
CA ILE A 380 -34.75 0.70 -9.00
C ILE A 380 -36.15 0.11 -9.19
N PRO A 381 -36.88 0.46 -10.27
CA PRO A 381 -38.14 -0.15 -10.58
C PRO A 381 -37.99 -1.64 -10.91
N GLN A 382 -39.03 -2.42 -10.70
CA GLN A 382 -39.03 -3.83 -11.04
C GLN A 382 -38.81 -4.01 -12.55
N MET A 383 -37.87 -4.87 -12.91
CA MET A 383 -37.52 -5.15 -14.30
C MET A 383 -38.72 -5.73 -15.06
N GLN A 384 -38.96 -5.21 -16.25
CA GLN A 384 -39.98 -5.74 -17.16
C GLN A 384 -39.32 -6.68 -18.17
N LEU A 385 -40.12 -7.55 -18.82
CA LEU A 385 -39.63 -8.49 -19.82
C LEU A 385 -38.81 -7.79 -20.92
N GLY A 386 -39.25 -6.61 -21.39
CA GLY A 386 -38.52 -5.84 -22.39
C GLY A 386 -37.12 -5.39 -21.95
N ASP A 387 -36.93 -5.11 -20.65
CA ASP A 387 -35.65 -4.75 -20.09
C ASP A 387 -34.75 -5.97 -19.98
N GLU A 388 -35.30 -7.11 -19.55
CA GLU A 388 -34.56 -8.38 -19.49
C GLU A 388 -34.08 -8.82 -20.89
N VAL A 389 -34.91 -8.72 -21.89
CA VAL A 389 -34.53 -9.00 -23.27
C VAL A 389 -33.34 -8.13 -23.73
N ARG A 390 -33.35 -6.84 -23.40
CA ARG A 390 -32.21 -5.95 -23.69
C ARG A 390 -30.93 -6.34 -22.95
N CYS A 391 -31.05 -6.81 -21.69
CA CYS A 391 -29.89 -7.34 -20.97
C CYS A 391 -29.32 -8.59 -21.66
N VAL A 392 -30.17 -9.54 -22.05
CA VAL A 392 -29.76 -10.76 -22.72
C VAL A 392 -29.12 -10.43 -24.09
N GLU A 393 -29.70 -9.53 -24.86
CA GLU A 393 -29.13 -9.06 -26.13
C GLU A 393 -27.69 -8.52 -25.91
N LYS A 394 -27.50 -7.71 -24.86
CA LYS A 394 -26.18 -7.18 -24.53
C LYS A 394 -25.18 -8.28 -24.14
N PHE A 395 -25.54 -9.18 -23.23
CA PHE A 395 -24.68 -10.30 -22.84
C PHE A 395 -24.30 -11.22 -24.00
N LEU A 396 -25.22 -11.43 -24.96
CA LEU A 396 -24.94 -12.21 -26.16
C LEU A 396 -24.05 -11.44 -27.15
N SER A 397 -24.30 -10.14 -27.33
CA SER A 397 -23.51 -9.31 -28.26
C SER A 397 -22.05 -9.19 -27.86
N GLU A 398 -21.75 -9.17 -26.57
CA GLU A 398 -20.38 -9.16 -26.00
C GLU A 398 -19.63 -10.46 -26.34
N GLN A 399 -20.38 -11.54 -26.64
CA GLN A 399 -19.84 -12.82 -27.07
C GLN A 399 -19.93 -13.00 -28.59
N ASN A 400 -20.26 -11.94 -29.36
CA ASN A 400 -20.48 -11.96 -30.81
C ASN A 400 -21.63 -12.88 -31.23
N ILE A 401 -22.63 -13.10 -30.36
CA ILE A 401 -23.82 -13.88 -30.67
C ILE A 401 -24.98 -12.92 -30.93
N THR A 402 -25.63 -13.10 -32.06
CA THR A 402 -26.83 -12.33 -32.42
C THR A 402 -28.00 -13.27 -32.65
N LEU A 403 -29.06 -13.11 -31.87
CA LEU A 403 -30.30 -13.88 -32.00
C LEU A 403 -31.49 -12.95 -32.20
N SER A 404 -32.59 -13.48 -32.71
CA SER A 404 -33.82 -12.69 -32.83
C SER A 404 -34.41 -12.39 -31.45
N GLN A 405 -35.04 -11.24 -31.33
CA GLN A 405 -35.71 -10.84 -30.05
C GLN A 405 -36.79 -11.85 -29.63
N GLU A 406 -37.41 -12.53 -30.56
CA GLU A 406 -38.42 -13.56 -30.28
C GLU A 406 -37.80 -14.77 -29.57
N ILE A 407 -36.64 -15.24 -30.03
CA ILE A 407 -35.91 -16.35 -29.39
C ILE A 407 -35.48 -15.95 -27.98
N ILE A 408 -34.94 -14.73 -27.81
CA ILE A 408 -34.49 -14.22 -26.50
C ILE A 408 -35.69 -14.07 -25.56
N ARG A 409 -36.78 -13.51 -26.04
CA ARG A 409 -38.02 -13.34 -25.27
C ARG A 409 -38.56 -14.68 -24.75
N ASN A 410 -38.61 -15.69 -25.62
CA ASN A 410 -39.07 -17.03 -25.23
C ASN A 410 -38.16 -17.62 -24.18
N ALA A 411 -36.83 -17.53 -24.29
CA ALA A 411 -35.88 -18.00 -23.29
C ALA A 411 -36.07 -17.31 -21.92
N CYS A 412 -36.31 -15.99 -21.90
CA CYS A 412 -36.63 -15.28 -20.66
C CYS A 412 -37.92 -15.77 -20.00
N MET A 413 -38.96 -16.01 -20.82
CA MET A 413 -40.25 -16.51 -20.32
C MET A 413 -40.15 -17.95 -19.81
N ASP A 414 -39.43 -18.82 -20.53
CA ASP A 414 -39.20 -20.21 -20.15
C ASP A 414 -38.41 -20.27 -18.83
N TYR A 415 -37.34 -19.48 -18.72
CA TYR A 415 -36.56 -19.39 -17.48
C TYR A 415 -37.40 -18.95 -16.30
N LYS A 416 -38.28 -17.94 -16.49
CA LYS A 416 -39.19 -17.50 -15.43
C LYS A 416 -40.21 -18.59 -15.06
N ALA A 417 -40.76 -19.29 -16.05
CA ALA A 417 -41.72 -20.38 -15.83
C ALA A 417 -41.07 -21.54 -15.05
N ASP A 418 -39.83 -21.90 -15.39
CA ASP A 418 -39.12 -23.02 -14.78
C ASP A 418 -38.62 -22.71 -13.37
N THR A 419 -38.18 -21.47 -13.11
CA THR A 419 -37.57 -21.10 -11.83
C THR A 419 -38.48 -20.35 -10.89
N GLY A 420 -39.58 -19.76 -11.36
CA GLY A 420 -40.46 -18.88 -10.62
C GLY A 420 -39.82 -17.54 -10.23
N ARG A 421 -38.63 -17.23 -10.75
CA ARG A 421 -37.90 -15.99 -10.41
C ARG A 421 -38.46 -14.81 -11.21
N GLU A 422 -38.45 -13.66 -10.57
CA GLU A 422 -38.78 -12.39 -11.24
C GLU A 422 -37.66 -11.97 -12.22
N PHE A 423 -38.05 -11.15 -13.22
CA PHE A 423 -37.11 -10.59 -14.17
C PHE A 423 -36.05 -9.76 -13.48
N SER A 424 -34.78 -10.01 -13.80
CA SER A 424 -33.63 -9.39 -13.17
C SER A 424 -32.39 -9.50 -14.06
N VAL A 425 -31.31 -8.80 -13.71
CA VAL A 425 -30.00 -8.93 -14.38
C VAL A 425 -29.45 -10.36 -14.25
N VAL A 426 -29.70 -10.98 -13.09
CA VAL A 426 -29.25 -12.36 -12.82
C VAL A 426 -30.04 -13.36 -13.68
N SER A 427 -31.37 -13.20 -13.80
CA SER A 427 -32.15 -14.07 -14.67
C SER A 427 -31.80 -13.85 -16.16
N ALA A 428 -31.54 -12.61 -16.57
CA ALA A 428 -31.10 -12.29 -17.92
C ALA A 428 -29.77 -12.98 -18.26
N ARG A 429 -28.80 -12.99 -17.34
CA ARG A 429 -27.53 -13.69 -17.53
C ARG A 429 -27.73 -15.20 -17.66
N ALA A 430 -28.58 -15.78 -16.81
CA ALA A 430 -28.89 -17.20 -16.91
C ALA A 430 -29.60 -17.57 -18.23
N ALA A 431 -30.55 -16.74 -18.70
CA ALA A 431 -31.18 -16.93 -20.00
C ALA A 431 -30.18 -16.81 -21.18
N ALA A 432 -29.22 -15.88 -21.08
CA ALA A 432 -28.14 -15.76 -22.05
C ALA A 432 -27.24 -17.02 -22.10
N GLU A 433 -26.92 -17.60 -20.96
CA GLU A 433 -26.15 -18.84 -20.84
C GLU A 433 -26.91 -20.04 -21.44
N MET A 434 -28.22 -20.12 -21.19
CA MET A 434 -29.07 -21.16 -21.82
C MET A 434 -29.10 -21.04 -23.36
N LEU A 435 -29.12 -19.83 -23.90
CA LEU A 435 -29.11 -19.61 -25.36
C LEU A 435 -27.73 -19.86 -25.99
N ARG A 436 -26.70 -19.97 -25.21
CA ARG A 436 -25.33 -20.24 -25.62
C ARG A 436 -25.03 -21.75 -25.67
N SER A 437 -25.71 -22.54 -24.83
CA SER A 437 -25.56 -24.02 -24.77
C SER A 437 -26.28 -24.73 -25.90
#